data_ef86ede666dc49acf59c20721bfd012c
#
_entry.id   ef86ede666dc49acf59c20721bfd012c
#
_cell.length_a   1.000
_cell.length_b   1.000
_cell.length_c   1.000
_cell.angle_alpha   90.00
_cell.angle_beta   90.00
_cell.angle_gamma   90.00
#
_symmetry.space_group_name_H-M   'P 1'
#
loop_
_entity.id
_entity.type
_entity.pdbx_description
1 polymer ?
#
loop_
_entity_poly.entity_id
_entity_poly.type
_entity_poly.pdbx_seq_one_letter_code
_entity_poly.pdbx_strand_id
1 'polypeptide(L)'
;MLDRAHGAALLLIVVGVLPAQAEPYLRFGVGGDGSVPATFRDSTCQSVQPPALFGCGAGRNGEPLGASGAFGSGVVLDAGLGYRFNRWLRVEGLFSYRPAYEYNGQANFIQSAPPQPVYANLSSVAAFGVGYIDLPKVSTVQPFIGAGLGAARNRISAVTYGFPALAPEASTTIAGGTTTGLAWLLTAGVAIPLNEQLTLDLAYRYTDLGTVQTDAGSATIVRPAGTKTLDIAGTQSSLQTHGAMLTLRYAFR
;
A
#
# COMPACT_ATOMS: atom_id res chain seq x y z
N MET A 1 25.15 -21.26 -21.39
CA MET A 1 25.71 -21.74 -20.15
C MET A 1 25.33 -20.70 -19.10
N LEU A 2 24.22 -20.97 -18.46
CA LEU A 2 23.99 -21.30 -17.05
C LEU A 2 24.63 -20.31 -16.06
N ASP A 3 23.80 -19.50 -15.35
CA ASP A 3 23.63 -19.83 -13.95
C ASP A 3 22.32 -19.22 -13.39
N ARG A 4 21.45 -20.11 -12.91
CA ARG A 4 20.23 -19.77 -12.15
C ARG A 4 20.62 -19.82 -10.68
N ALA A 5 20.78 -18.66 -10.04
CA ALA A 5 20.89 -18.60 -8.58
C ALA A 5 19.49 -18.71 -7.96
N HIS A 6 19.18 -19.88 -7.41
CA HIS A 6 18.02 -20.13 -6.58
C HIS A 6 18.27 -19.52 -5.20
N GLY A 7 17.62 -18.40 -4.91
CA GLY A 7 17.55 -17.84 -3.57
C GLY A 7 16.63 -18.70 -2.69
N ALA A 8 17.22 -19.64 -1.95
CA ALA A 8 16.51 -20.38 -0.91
C ALA A 8 16.26 -19.45 0.27
N ALA A 9 14.98 -19.12 0.53
CA ALA A 9 14.57 -18.44 1.74
C ALA A 9 14.74 -19.38 2.93
N LEU A 10 15.72 -19.09 3.77
CA LEU A 10 15.97 -19.82 5.01
C LEU A 10 14.90 -19.42 6.04
N LEU A 11 13.86 -20.24 6.20
CA LEU A 11 12.90 -20.14 7.28
C LEU A 11 13.57 -20.63 8.59
N LEU A 12 14.13 -19.73 9.38
CA LEU A 12 14.70 -20.04 10.69
C LEU A 12 13.53 -20.32 11.66
N ILE A 13 13.19 -21.60 11.84
CA ILE A 13 12.32 -22.05 12.92
C ILE A 13 13.14 -22.04 14.21
N VAL A 14 13.03 -20.99 14.99
CA VAL A 14 13.56 -20.95 16.36
C VAL A 14 12.62 -21.76 17.24
N VAL A 15 12.90 -23.04 17.42
CA VAL A 15 12.27 -23.88 18.45
C VAL A 15 12.93 -23.54 19.77
N GLY A 16 12.53 -22.44 20.39
CA GLY A 16 12.90 -22.08 21.76
C GLY A 16 11.98 -22.75 22.77
N VAL A 17 12.51 -23.09 23.93
CA VAL A 17 11.75 -23.60 25.09
C VAL A 17 10.61 -22.63 25.39
N LEU A 18 9.38 -23.07 25.17
CA LEU A 18 8.16 -22.26 25.36
C LEU A 18 7.93 -22.05 26.87
N PRO A 19 7.81 -20.81 27.35
CA PRO A 19 7.43 -20.56 28.74
C PRO A 19 6.01 -21.09 29.01
N ALA A 20 5.75 -21.60 30.19
CA ALA A 20 4.50 -22.25 30.60
C ALA A 20 3.21 -21.36 30.55
N GLN A 21 3.30 -20.13 30.04
CA GLN A 21 2.19 -19.19 29.86
C GLN A 21 2.03 -18.73 28.40
N ALA A 22 2.62 -19.48 27.48
CA ALA A 22 2.61 -19.14 26.08
C ALA A 22 1.30 -19.58 25.41
N GLU A 23 0.57 -18.64 24.82
CA GLU A 23 -0.73 -18.92 24.20
C GLU A 23 -0.68 -18.58 22.71
N PRO A 24 -0.77 -19.59 21.81
CA PRO A 24 -0.99 -19.34 20.39
C PRO A 24 -2.42 -18.85 20.15
N TYR A 25 -2.61 -18.01 19.14
CA TYR A 25 -3.93 -17.51 18.77
C TYR A 25 -4.04 -17.24 17.27
N LEU A 26 -5.27 -17.34 16.77
CA LEU A 26 -5.66 -16.85 15.45
C LEU A 26 -6.22 -15.43 15.55
N ARG A 27 -6.05 -14.67 14.49
CA ARG A 27 -6.71 -13.36 14.35
C ARG A 27 -7.34 -13.21 12.98
N PHE A 28 -8.49 -12.54 12.96
CA PHE A 28 -9.15 -12.04 11.75
C PHE A 28 -9.57 -10.61 11.99
N GLY A 29 -9.32 -9.75 11.01
CA GLY A 29 -9.62 -8.34 11.12
C GLY A 29 -10.24 -7.80 9.86
N VAL A 30 -11.09 -6.81 10.05
CA VAL A 30 -11.64 -5.98 8.98
C VAL A 30 -11.48 -4.51 9.39
N GLY A 31 -11.21 -3.66 8.42
CA GLY A 31 -11.08 -2.24 8.68
C GLY A 31 -11.28 -1.42 7.43
N GLY A 32 -11.15 -0.12 7.62
CA GLY A 32 -11.08 0.86 6.54
C GLY A 32 -9.87 1.73 6.74
N ASP A 33 -9.15 1.99 5.68
CA ASP A 33 -8.05 2.95 5.68
C ASP A 33 -8.17 3.92 4.49
N GLY A 34 -7.49 5.06 4.62
CA GLY A 34 -7.37 6.06 3.58
C GLY A 34 -5.91 6.31 3.26
N SER A 35 -5.60 6.58 2.01
CA SER A 35 -4.24 6.93 1.63
C SER A 35 -3.92 8.38 1.97
N VAL A 36 -2.66 8.65 2.33
CA VAL A 36 -2.14 10.01 2.32
C VAL A 36 -1.96 10.50 0.88
N PRO A 37 -1.88 11.82 0.64
CA PRO A 37 -1.59 12.36 -0.68
C PRO A 37 -0.33 11.75 -1.29
N ALA A 38 -0.39 11.42 -2.57
CA ALA A 38 0.67 10.74 -3.31
C ALA A 38 0.86 11.39 -4.69
N THR A 39 2.09 11.43 -5.18
CA THR A 39 2.40 12.04 -6.48
C THR A 39 3.15 11.03 -7.35
N PHE A 40 2.57 10.70 -8.50
CA PHE A 40 3.26 9.94 -9.53
C PHE A 40 4.24 10.82 -10.28
N ARG A 41 5.47 10.33 -10.42
CA ARG A 41 6.57 10.97 -11.17
C ARG A 41 7.26 9.92 -12.04
N ASP A 42 7.95 10.39 -13.08
CA ASP A 42 8.80 9.53 -13.89
C ASP A 42 9.87 8.85 -13.03
N SER A 43 10.04 7.54 -13.20
CA SER A 43 10.94 6.74 -12.37
C SER A 43 12.42 6.91 -12.72
N THR A 44 12.74 7.30 -13.96
CA THR A 44 14.11 7.35 -14.49
C THR A 44 14.49 8.66 -15.12
N CYS A 45 13.56 9.60 -15.30
CA CYS A 45 13.75 10.86 -16.03
C CYS A 45 14.16 10.70 -17.50
N GLN A 46 13.96 9.52 -18.08
CA GLN A 46 14.33 9.21 -19.47
C GLN A 46 13.17 9.42 -20.45
N SER A 47 11.95 9.55 -19.97
CA SER A 47 10.76 9.81 -20.79
C SER A 47 10.74 11.27 -21.22
N VAL A 48 11.15 11.54 -22.43
CA VAL A 48 11.35 12.92 -22.93
C VAL A 48 10.37 13.31 -24.04
N GLN A 49 9.50 12.39 -24.49
CA GLN A 49 8.59 12.67 -25.60
C GLN A 49 7.18 12.11 -25.36
N PRO A 50 6.17 12.99 -25.30
CA PRO A 50 6.28 14.44 -25.27
C PRO A 50 6.81 14.93 -23.90
N PRO A 51 7.72 15.94 -23.90
CA PRO A 51 8.33 16.43 -22.64
C PRO A 51 7.29 16.96 -21.64
N ALA A 52 6.16 17.43 -22.15
CA ALA A 52 5.07 17.95 -21.33
C ALA A 52 4.31 16.88 -20.52
N LEU A 53 4.48 15.59 -20.86
CA LEU A 53 3.77 14.47 -20.23
C LEU A 53 4.69 13.62 -19.35
N PHE A 54 5.95 13.53 -19.72
CA PHE A 54 6.93 12.61 -19.11
C PHE A 54 8.27 13.29 -18.91
N GLY A 55 9.06 12.76 -17.98
CA GLY A 55 10.36 13.28 -17.64
C GLY A 55 10.36 14.03 -16.31
N CYS A 56 11.46 14.72 -16.02
CA CYS A 56 11.67 15.41 -14.75
C CYS A 56 11.77 16.94 -14.90
N GLY A 57 11.15 17.50 -15.94
CA GLY A 57 11.06 18.94 -16.14
C GLY A 57 10.09 19.63 -15.18
N ALA A 58 9.94 20.94 -15.34
CA ALA A 58 8.96 21.71 -14.60
C ALA A 58 7.58 21.68 -15.26
N GLY A 59 6.55 21.47 -14.48
CA GLY A 59 5.16 21.55 -14.88
C GLY A 59 4.64 22.99 -14.93
N ARG A 60 3.34 23.13 -15.20
CA ARG A 60 2.66 24.42 -15.33
C ARG A 60 2.76 25.36 -14.12
N ASN A 61 2.91 24.81 -12.94
CA ASN A 61 2.99 25.53 -11.67
C ASN A 61 4.43 25.77 -11.20
N GLY A 62 5.42 25.46 -12.02
CA GLY A 62 6.85 25.54 -11.67
C GLY A 62 7.35 24.36 -10.83
N GLU A 63 6.44 23.48 -10.36
CA GLU A 63 6.78 22.25 -9.65
C GLU A 63 7.23 21.16 -10.64
N PRO A 64 7.98 20.15 -10.17
CA PRO A 64 8.33 19.01 -11.02
C PRO A 64 7.11 18.36 -11.67
N LEU A 65 7.25 17.91 -12.92
CA LEU A 65 6.21 17.18 -13.62
C LEU A 65 5.72 15.99 -12.81
N GLY A 66 4.41 15.84 -12.68
CA GLY A 66 3.81 14.75 -11.94
C GLY A 66 2.29 14.80 -11.91
N ALA A 67 1.71 13.77 -11.32
CA ALA A 67 0.28 13.70 -11.05
C ALA A 67 0.08 13.57 -9.54
N SER A 68 -0.44 14.61 -8.92
CA SER A 68 -0.69 14.67 -7.47
C SER A 68 -2.14 14.32 -7.17
N GLY A 69 -2.37 13.47 -6.18
CA GLY A 69 -3.70 13.01 -5.80
C GLY A 69 -3.66 12.11 -4.57
N ALA A 70 -4.63 11.20 -4.47
CA ALA A 70 -4.69 10.21 -3.42
C ALA A 70 -5.32 8.91 -3.96
N PHE A 71 -5.02 7.79 -3.31
CA PHE A 71 -5.64 6.48 -3.62
C PHE A 71 -7.01 6.31 -2.94
N GLY A 72 -7.55 7.37 -2.35
CA GLY A 72 -8.85 7.33 -1.69
C GLY A 72 -8.86 6.45 -0.44
N SER A 73 -10.03 5.89 -0.16
CA SER A 73 -10.25 5.00 0.99
C SER A 73 -10.66 3.61 0.51
N GLY A 74 -10.25 2.59 1.25
CA GLY A 74 -10.54 1.21 0.91
C GLY A 74 -10.79 0.33 2.14
N VAL A 75 -11.28 -0.87 1.87
CA VAL A 75 -11.43 -1.92 2.88
C VAL A 75 -10.12 -2.65 3.06
N VAL A 76 -9.80 -3.01 4.31
CA VAL A 76 -8.65 -3.84 4.69
C VAL A 76 -9.17 -5.13 5.30
N LEU A 77 -8.67 -6.26 4.82
CA LEU A 77 -8.92 -7.59 5.36
C LEU A 77 -7.61 -8.16 5.90
N ASP A 78 -7.63 -8.58 7.15
CA ASP A 78 -6.48 -9.15 7.84
C ASP A 78 -6.73 -10.58 8.27
N ALA A 79 -5.70 -11.42 8.18
CA ALA A 79 -5.65 -12.72 8.81
C ALA A 79 -4.25 -12.95 9.40
N GLY A 80 -4.14 -13.64 10.51
CA GLY A 80 -2.83 -13.86 11.12
C GLY A 80 -2.82 -14.92 12.20
N LEU A 81 -1.60 -15.32 12.53
CA LEU A 81 -1.26 -16.21 13.62
C LEU A 81 -0.40 -15.44 14.61
N GLY A 82 -0.70 -15.55 15.86
CA GLY A 82 0.05 -14.88 16.91
C GLY A 82 0.44 -15.81 18.05
N TYR A 83 1.37 -15.32 18.81
CA TYR A 83 1.89 -15.99 19.99
C TYR A 83 2.08 -14.97 21.12
N ARG A 84 1.41 -15.19 22.26
CA ARG A 84 1.59 -14.39 23.46
C ARG A 84 2.63 -15.04 24.35
N PHE A 85 3.77 -14.38 24.56
CA PHE A 85 4.83 -14.87 25.42
C PHE A 85 4.54 -14.69 26.92
N ASN A 86 3.91 -13.56 27.24
CA ASN A 86 3.54 -13.21 28.60
C ASN A 86 2.44 -12.13 28.55
N ARG A 87 2.11 -11.55 29.71
CA ARG A 87 1.06 -10.52 29.84
C ARG A 87 1.38 -9.20 29.10
N TRP A 88 2.65 -8.99 28.68
CA TRP A 88 3.11 -7.74 28.08
C TRP A 88 3.49 -7.86 26.61
N LEU A 89 3.94 -9.05 26.20
CA LEU A 89 4.57 -9.22 24.89
C LEU A 89 3.87 -10.29 24.07
N ARG A 90 3.54 -9.95 22.85
CA ARG A 90 3.05 -10.87 21.80
C ARG A 90 3.66 -10.54 20.45
N VAL A 91 3.75 -11.55 19.59
CA VAL A 91 4.17 -11.42 18.20
C VAL A 91 3.15 -12.03 17.28
N GLU A 92 3.07 -11.53 16.07
CA GLU A 92 2.13 -12.01 15.05
C GLU A 92 2.80 -12.09 13.69
N GLY A 93 2.49 -13.13 12.93
CA GLY A 93 2.58 -13.13 11.48
C GLY A 93 1.24 -12.67 10.91
N LEU A 94 1.23 -11.53 10.24
CA LEU A 94 0.03 -10.86 9.75
C LEU A 94 0.02 -10.85 8.22
N PHE A 95 -1.07 -11.31 7.62
CA PHE A 95 -1.39 -11.13 6.21
C PHE A 95 -2.47 -10.06 6.09
N SER A 96 -2.28 -9.10 5.19
CA SER A 96 -3.19 -7.98 4.98
C SER A 96 -3.50 -7.81 3.50
N TYR A 97 -4.78 -7.72 3.16
CA TYR A 97 -5.28 -7.59 1.80
C TYR A 97 -6.15 -6.34 1.65
N ARG A 98 -5.85 -5.56 0.62
CA ARG A 98 -6.58 -4.36 0.20
C ARG A 98 -7.03 -4.56 -1.24
N PRO A 99 -8.32 -4.91 -1.46
CA PRO A 99 -8.81 -5.31 -2.78
C PRO A 99 -8.84 -4.19 -3.80
N ALA A 100 -9.16 -2.98 -3.36
CA ALA A 100 -9.34 -1.87 -4.27
C ALA A 100 -9.10 -0.52 -3.61
N TYR A 101 -8.29 0.30 -4.27
CA TYR A 101 -8.18 1.73 -4.11
C TYR A 101 -8.36 2.39 -5.47
N GLU A 102 -8.94 3.57 -5.49
CA GLU A 102 -9.11 4.37 -6.69
C GLU A 102 -8.23 5.62 -6.58
N TYR A 103 -7.18 5.68 -7.40
CA TYR A 103 -6.37 6.88 -7.50
C TYR A 103 -7.14 7.95 -8.26
N ASN A 104 -7.31 9.09 -7.62
CA ASN A 104 -7.86 10.29 -8.21
C ASN A 104 -6.85 11.42 -8.02
N GLY A 105 -6.31 11.91 -9.12
CA GLY A 105 -5.28 12.93 -9.11
C GLY A 105 -5.39 13.91 -10.26
N GLN A 106 -4.46 14.86 -10.26
CA GLN A 106 -4.34 15.89 -11.28
C GLN A 106 -2.88 16.04 -11.70
N ALA A 107 -2.61 15.97 -12.98
CA ALA A 107 -1.30 16.21 -13.54
C ALA A 107 -1.11 17.69 -13.89
N ASN A 108 0.15 18.14 -13.84
CA ASN A 108 0.56 19.52 -14.12
C ASN A 108 1.31 19.65 -15.46
N PHE A 109 1.01 18.81 -16.44
CA PHE A 109 1.80 18.64 -17.67
C PHE A 109 1.67 19.78 -18.64
N ILE A 110 0.44 20.24 -18.95
CA ILE A 110 0.19 21.28 -19.95
C ILE A 110 0.12 22.64 -19.29
N GLN A 111 1.06 23.53 -19.63
CA GLN A 111 1.18 24.83 -18.99
C GLN A 111 -0.01 25.79 -19.21
N SER A 112 -0.62 25.74 -20.39
CA SER A 112 -1.70 26.65 -20.80
C SER A 112 -3.11 26.12 -20.52
N ALA A 113 -3.24 24.92 -19.95
CA ALA A 113 -4.52 24.26 -19.69
C ALA A 113 -4.77 24.04 -18.19
N PRO A 114 -6.02 23.83 -17.74
CA PRO A 114 -6.32 23.34 -16.40
C PRO A 114 -5.56 22.05 -16.08
N PRO A 115 -5.37 21.68 -14.80
CA PRO A 115 -4.79 20.39 -14.44
C PRO A 115 -5.53 19.23 -15.08
N GLN A 116 -4.78 18.20 -15.48
CA GLN A 116 -5.32 17.06 -16.20
C GLN A 116 -5.73 15.98 -15.21
N PRO A 117 -6.99 15.50 -15.22
CA PRO A 117 -7.43 14.43 -14.32
C PRO A 117 -6.69 13.12 -14.59
N VAL A 118 -6.36 12.40 -13.51
CA VAL A 118 -5.63 11.14 -13.56
C VAL A 118 -6.35 10.10 -12.74
N TYR A 119 -6.54 8.92 -13.33
CA TYR A 119 -7.27 7.81 -12.72
C TYR A 119 -6.49 6.50 -12.83
N ALA A 120 -6.52 5.71 -11.75
CA ALA A 120 -6.00 4.34 -11.73
C ALA A 120 -6.65 3.54 -10.61
N ASN A 121 -6.66 2.21 -10.74
CA ASN A 121 -7.07 1.31 -9.67
C ASN A 121 -5.84 0.60 -9.11
N LEU A 122 -5.85 0.34 -7.81
CA LEU A 122 -4.74 -0.31 -7.12
C LEU A 122 -5.27 -1.37 -6.16
N SER A 123 -4.57 -2.49 -6.08
CA SER A 123 -4.73 -3.49 -5.03
C SER A 123 -3.38 -3.76 -4.36
N SER A 124 -3.42 -4.14 -3.09
CA SER A 124 -2.21 -4.43 -2.31
C SER A 124 -2.38 -5.67 -1.46
N VAL A 125 -1.34 -6.49 -1.44
CA VAL A 125 -1.21 -7.65 -0.54
C VAL A 125 0.08 -7.46 0.24
N ALA A 126 0.02 -7.61 1.56
CA ALA A 126 1.20 -7.46 2.41
C ALA A 126 1.28 -8.57 3.47
N ALA A 127 2.51 -8.91 3.85
CA ALA A 127 2.79 -9.80 4.95
C ALA A 127 3.77 -9.12 5.91
N PHE A 128 3.48 -9.19 7.21
CA PHE A 128 4.25 -8.52 8.26
C PHE A 128 4.58 -9.49 9.39
N GLY A 129 5.76 -9.33 10.00
CA GLY A 129 6.02 -9.74 11.37
C GLY A 129 5.74 -8.55 12.29
N VAL A 130 4.85 -8.69 13.25
CA VAL A 130 4.40 -7.59 14.12
C VAL A 130 4.69 -7.95 15.57
N GLY A 131 5.37 -7.05 16.30
CA GLY A 131 5.53 -7.10 17.74
C GLY A 131 4.56 -6.16 18.44
N TYR A 132 3.98 -6.59 19.55
CA TYR A 132 3.07 -5.79 20.35
C TYR A 132 3.51 -5.73 21.81
N ILE A 133 3.29 -4.57 22.40
CA ILE A 133 3.39 -4.35 23.85
C ILE A 133 1.98 -4.10 24.37
N ASP A 134 1.48 -5.02 25.19
CA ASP A 134 0.22 -4.89 25.89
C ASP A 134 0.46 -4.13 27.20
N LEU A 135 -0.21 -3.01 27.39
CA LEU A 135 -0.07 -2.13 28.56
C LEU A 135 -0.93 -2.64 29.73
N PRO A 136 -0.75 -2.11 30.94
CA PRO A 136 -1.61 -2.46 32.06
C PRO A 136 -3.09 -2.24 31.75
N LYS A 137 -3.92 -3.18 32.20
CA LYS A 137 -5.39 -3.05 32.07
C LYS A 137 -5.89 -1.79 32.74
N VAL A 138 -6.79 -1.10 32.06
CA VAL A 138 -7.57 0.01 32.59
C VAL A 138 -9.03 -0.44 32.61
N SER A 139 -9.56 -0.74 33.78
CA SER A 139 -10.88 -1.40 33.94
C SER A 139 -10.92 -2.74 33.17
N THR A 140 -11.83 -2.91 32.25
CA THR A 140 -12.03 -4.13 31.43
C THR A 140 -11.24 -4.17 30.14
N VAL A 141 -10.58 -3.07 29.76
CA VAL A 141 -9.86 -2.96 28.49
C VAL A 141 -8.35 -2.99 28.71
N GLN A 142 -7.63 -3.52 27.73
CA GLN A 142 -6.16 -3.56 27.73
C GLN A 142 -5.63 -2.77 26.55
N PRO A 143 -5.03 -1.57 26.78
CA PRO A 143 -4.38 -0.82 25.73
C PRO A 143 -3.17 -1.58 25.20
N PHE A 144 -2.82 -1.35 23.94
CA PHE A 144 -1.62 -1.89 23.31
C PHE A 144 -1.04 -0.95 22.25
N ILE A 145 0.24 -1.13 22.00
CA ILE A 145 0.94 -0.55 20.86
C ILE A 145 1.67 -1.65 20.10
N GLY A 146 1.89 -1.46 18.81
CA GLY A 146 2.60 -2.44 18.02
C GLY A 146 3.33 -1.82 16.84
N ALA A 147 4.37 -2.51 16.39
CA ALA A 147 5.14 -2.16 15.21
C ALA A 147 5.44 -3.43 14.40
N GLY A 148 5.45 -3.32 13.09
CA GLY A 148 5.70 -4.44 12.20
C GLY A 148 6.54 -4.08 11.00
N LEU A 149 7.31 -5.06 10.55
CA LEU A 149 8.08 -5.02 9.31
C LEU A 149 7.69 -6.17 8.41
N GLY A 150 7.77 -5.97 7.10
CA GLY A 150 7.37 -6.97 6.15
C GLY A 150 7.58 -6.57 4.70
N ALA A 151 6.80 -7.17 3.82
CA ALA A 151 6.80 -6.85 2.40
C ALA A 151 5.37 -6.65 1.91
N ALA A 152 5.22 -5.72 0.97
CA ALA A 152 3.97 -5.50 0.26
C ALA A 152 4.17 -5.70 -1.24
N ARG A 153 3.17 -6.27 -1.88
CA ARG A 153 3.04 -6.35 -3.33
C ARG A 153 1.87 -5.49 -3.76
N ASN A 154 2.20 -4.41 -4.44
CA ASN A 154 1.28 -3.41 -4.97
C ASN A 154 1.06 -3.66 -6.46
N ARG A 155 -0.19 -3.73 -6.89
CA ARG A 155 -0.57 -3.87 -8.30
C ARG A 155 -1.44 -2.70 -8.69
N ILE A 156 -0.95 -1.88 -9.62
CA ILE A 156 -1.68 -0.77 -10.21
C ILE A 156 -2.17 -1.14 -11.61
N SER A 157 -3.40 -0.76 -11.95
CA SER A 157 -3.95 -0.87 -13.31
C SER A 157 -3.27 0.12 -14.25
N ALA A 158 -3.63 0.08 -15.52
CA ALA A 158 -3.29 1.15 -16.44
C ALA A 158 -3.72 2.51 -15.86
N VAL A 159 -2.84 3.51 -15.98
CA VAL A 159 -3.07 4.88 -15.51
C VAL A 159 -3.51 5.75 -16.68
N THR A 160 -4.68 6.37 -16.56
CA THR A 160 -5.27 7.21 -17.60
C THR A 160 -5.20 8.68 -17.21
N TYR A 161 -4.63 9.48 -18.11
CA TYR A 161 -4.53 10.93 -18.03
C TYR A 161 -5.51 11.54 -19.03
N GLY A 162 -6.49 12.32 -18.55
CA GLY A 162 -7.45 13.02 -19.39
C GLY A 162 -6.96 14.41 -19.77
N PHE A 163 -7.28 14.84 -21.00
CA PHE A 163 -6.91 16.18 -21.52
C PHE A 163 -8.15 16.92 -22.08
N PRO A 164 -9.17 17.15 -21.25
CA PRO A 164 -10.44 17.73 -21.70
C PRO A 164 -10.29 19.12 -22.35
N ALA A 165 -9.22 19.85 -22.01
CA ALA A 165 -8.90 21.13 -22.64
C ALA A 165 -8.42 21.01 -24.10
N LEU A 166 -7.97 19.83 -24.53
CA LEU A 166 -7.58 19.55 -25.92
C LEU A 166 -8.78 19.04 -26.74
N ALA A 167 -9.50 18.08 -26.19
CA ALA A 167 -10.76 17.55 -26.71
C ALA A 167 -11.41 16.71 -25.60
N PRO A 168 -12.75 16.57 -25.58
CA PRO A 168 -13.45 15.79 -24.53
C PRO A 168 -12.93 14.36 -24.35
N GLU A 169 -12.56 13.68 -25.44
CA GLU A 169 -12.06 12.31 -25.47
C GLU A 169 -10.52 12.19 -25.46
N ALA A 170 -9.80 13.33 -25.44
CA ALA A 170 -8.33 13.29 -25.47
C ALA A 170 -7.79 12.71 -24.16
N SER A 171 -7.03 11.63 -24.29
CA SER A 171 -6.46 10.94 -23.15
C SER A 171 -5.12 10.30 -23.51
N THR A 172 -4.36 9.98 -22.47
CA THR A 172 -3.14 9.16 -22.57
C THR A 172 -3.24 8.08 -21.52
N THR A 173 -3.03 6.83 -21.92
CA THR A 173 -3.02 5.68 -21.01
C THR A 173 -1.64 5.05 -21.02
N ILE A 174 -1.07 4.86 -19.84
CA ILE A 174 0.19 4.14 -19.62
C ILE A 174 -0.09 2.78 -19.01
N ALA A 175 0.79 1.82 -19.24
CA ALA A 175 0.66 0.47 -18.73
C ALA A 175 0.59 0.48 -17.19
N GLY A 176 -0.15 -0.45 -16.61
CA GLY A 176 -0.08 -0.74 -15.19
C GLY A 176 1.22 -1.42 -14.81
N GLY A 177 1.35 -1.80 -13.55
CA GLY A 177 2.54 -2.51 -13.10
C GLY A 177 2.34 -3.21 -11.77
N THR A 178 3.36 -3.97 -11.38
CA THR A 178 3.38 -4.68 -10.09
C THR A 178 4.73 -4.47 -9.43
N THR A 179 4.72 -3.97 -8.22
CA THR A 179 5.93 -3.71 -7.43
C THR A 179 5.87 -4.47 -6.12
N THR A 180 6.98 -5.09 -5.73
CA THR A 180 7.13 -5.71 -4.41
C THR A 180 8.28 -5.02 -3.68
N GLY A 181 8.04 -4.61 -2.46
CA GLY A 181 9.02 -3.86 -1.68
C GLY A 181 8.83 -4.01 -0.17
N LEU A 182 9.73 -3.37 0.57
CA LEU A 182 9.65 -3.28 2.02
C LEU A 182 8.37 -2.54 2.41
N ALA A 183 7.73 -3.04 3.47
CA ALA A 183 6.58 -2.41 4.09
C ALA A 183 6.73 -2.42 5.61
N TRP A 184 6.11 -1.46 6.29
CA TRP A 184 6.09 -1.39 7.74
C TRP A 184 4.78 -0.81 8.25
N LEU A 185 4.47 -1.08 9.51
CA LEU A 185 3.26 -0.56 10.14
C LEU A 185 3.52 -0.15 11.60
N LEU A 186 2.73 0.82 12.04
CA LEU A 186 2.56 1.18 13.45
C LEU A 186 1.08 1.06 13.80
N THR A 187 0.79 0.57 14.99
CA THR A 187 -0.59 0.41 15.45
C THR A 187 -0.71 0.69 16.94
N ALA A 188 -1.83 1.27 17.32
CA ALA A 188 -2.19 1.46 18.73
C ALA A 188 -3.70 1.20 18.88
N GLY A 189 -4.09 0.61 20.00
CA GLY A 189 -5.49 0.25 20.19
C GLY A 189 -5.80 -0.25 21.59
N VAL A 190 -7.00 -0.80 21.71
CA VAL A 190 -7.49 -1.42 22.93
C VAL A 190 -8.02 -2.81 22.65
N ALA A 191 -7.71 -3.74 23.53
CA ALA A 191 -8.19 -5.11 23.53
C ALA A 191 -9.29 -5.27 24.59
N ILE A 192 -10.42 -5.82 24.18
CA ILE A 192 -11.61 -6.04 25.01
C ILE A 192 -11.81 -7.57 25.11
N PRO A 193 -11.46 -8.21 26.24
CA PRO A 193 -11.75 -9.63 26.44
C PRO A 193 -13.27 -9.86 26.43
N LEU A 194 -13.77 -10.69 25.54
CA LEU A 194 -15.18 -11.08 25.48
C LEU A 194 -15.45 -12.31 26.35
N ASN A 195 -14.51 -13.24 26.35
CA ASN A 195 -14.46 -14.40 27.23
C ASN A 195 -13.00 -14.89 27.36
N GLU A 196 -12.80 -16.08 27.90
CA GLU A 196 -11.46 -16.62 28.13
C GLU A 196 -10.67 -16.88 26.85
N GLN A 197 -11.35 -17.14 25.72
CA GLN A 197 -10.72 -17.48 24.44
C GLN A 197 -10.82 -16.34 23.41
N LEU A 198 -11.84 -15.49 23.52
CA LEU A 198 -12.13 -14.46 22.51
C LEU A 198 -11.78 -13.06 23.03
N THR A 199 -11.06 -12.32 22.24
CA THR A 199 -10.74 -10.90 22.47
C THR A 199 -11.07 -10.10 21.22
N LEU A 200 -11.72 -8.96 21.39
CA LEU A 200 -11.98 -7.98 20.35
C LEU A 200 -10.97 -6.85 20.49
N ASP A 201 -10.25 -6.55 19.40
CA ASP A 201 -9.34 -5.40 19.34
C ASP A 201 -9.94 -4.30 18.46
N LEU A 202 -9.89 -3.08 18.96
CA LEU A 202 -10.12 -1.86 18.17
C LEU A 202 -8.82 -1.08 18.10
N ALA A 203 -8.31 -0.82 16.90
CA ALA A 203 -7.01 -0.21 16.71
C ALA A 203 -7.02 0.84 15.60
N TYR A 204 -6.19 1.85 15.76
CA TYR A 204 -5.72 2.69 14.69
C TYR A 204 -4.40 2.14 14.16
N ARG A 205 -4.22 2.20 12.83
CA ARG A 205 -3.02 1.71 12.16
C ARG A 205 -2.56 2.72 11.11
N TYR A 206 -1.27 2.99 11.11
CA TYR A 206 -0.56 3.59 10.00
C TYR A 206 0.24 2.48 9.29
N THR A 207 0.19 2.45 7.96
CA THR A 207 0.93 1.46 7.16
C THR A 207 1.63 2.16 6.00
N ASP A 208 2.93 1.94 5.87
CA ASP A 208 3.69 2.26 4.67
C ASP A 208 3.83 0.98 3.85
N LEU A 209 3.21 0.95 2.68
CA LEU A 209 3.19 -0.17 1.74
C LEU A 209 4.27 -0.06 0.66
N GLY A 210 5.17 0.93 0.81
CA GLY A 210 6.28 1.15 -0.10
C GLY A 210 5.87 1.79 -1.43
N THR A 211 6.56 1.42 -2.49
CA THR A 211 6.41 2.03 -3.81
C THR A 211 5.32 1.36 -4.63
N VAL A 212 4.56 2.17 -5.35
CA VAL A 212 3.68 1.76 -6.46
C VAL A 212 4.35 2.24 -7.75
N GLN A 213 4.51 1.36 -8.72
CA GLN A 213 5.18 1.67 -9.97
C GLN A 213 4.43 1.09 -11.15
N THR A 214 4.32 1.88 -12.22
CA THR A 214 3.86 1.39 -13.53
C THR A 214 5.04 0.80 -14.27
N ASP A 215 4.78 -0.16 -15.14
CA ASP A 215 5.81 -0.74 -15.98
C ASP A 215 6.26 0.27 -17.07
N ALA A 216 7.52 0.17 -17.49
CA ALA A 216 7.98 0.84 -18.70
C ALA A 216 7.31 0.19 -19.90
N GLY A 217 7.05 0.97 -20.95
CA GLY A 217 6.39 0.46 -22.14
C GLY A 217 5.91 1.58 -23.03
N SER A 218 4.74 1.43 -23.62
CA SER A 218 4.15 2.42 -24.49
C SER A 218 2.94 3.11 -23.89
N ALA A 219 2.88 4.43 -24.03
CA ALA A 219 1.69 5.22 -23.74
C ALA A 219 0.85 5.39 -25.00
N THR A 220 -0.44 5.15 -24.89
CA THR A 220 -1.40 5.38 -25.96
C THR A 220 -2.02 6.76 -25.78
N ILE A 221 -1.85 7.63 -26.80
CA ILE A 221 -2.43 8.97 -26.83
C ILE A 221 -3.60 8.96 -27.82
N VAL A 222 -4.80 9.16 -27.31
CA VAL A 222 -6.03 9.30 -28.11
C VAL A 222 -6.32 10.78 -28.34
N ARG A 223 -6.48 11.19 -29.59
CA ARG A 223 -6.82 12.55 -30.01
C ARG A 223 -7.87 12.51 -31.12
N PRO A 224 -8.61 13.59 -31.41
CA PRO A 224 -9.57 13.64 -32.53
C PRO A 224 -8.92 13.32 -33.89
N ALA A 225 -7.65 13.66 -34.05
CA ALA A 225 -6.89 13.41 -35.28
C ALA A 225 -6.33 11.97 -35.40
N GLY A 226 -6.59 11.10 -34.41
CA GLY A 226 -6.15 9.71 -34.38
C GLY A 226 -5.36 9.32 -33.15
N THR A 227 -4.99 8.07 -33.05
CA THR A 227 -4.24 7.49 -31.93
C THR A 227 -2.77 7.40 -32.26
N LYS A 228 -1.91 7.77 -31.30
CA LYS A 228 -0.46 7.64 -31.37
C LYS A 228 0.07 6.89 -30.17
N THR A 229 1.07 6.02 -30.37
CA THR A 229 1.78 5.30 -29.32
C THR A 229 3.18 5.89 -29.15
N LEU A 230 3.60 6.08 -27.89
CA LEU A 230 4.92 6.57 -27.51
C LEU A 230 5.53 5.62 -26.50
N ASP A 231 6.83 5.35 -26.61
CA ASP A 231 7.57 4.62 -25.59
C ASP A 231 7.90 5.52 -24.41
N ILE A 232 7.65 5.03 -23.20
CA ILE A 232 7.87 5.77 -21.95
C ILE A 232 8.54 4.89 -20.89
N ALA A 233 9.25 5.52 -19.98
CA ALA A 233 9.64 4.91 -18.72
C ALA A 233 8.44 4.77 -17.78
N GLY A 234 8.54 3.88 -16.80
CA GLY A 234 7.53 3.75 -15.77
C GLY A 234 7.43 4.99 -14.88
N THR A 235 6.29 5.17 -14.25
CA THR A 235 6.08 6.19 -13.22
C THR A 235 5.97 5.54 -11.84
N GLN A 236 6.32 6.27 -10.79
CA GLN A 236 6.30 5.75 -9.43
C GLN A 236 5.70 6.74 -8.43
N SER A 237 5.12 6.19 -7.38
CA SER A 237 4.58 6.93 -6.22
C SER A 237 4.74 6.09 -4.96
N SER A 238 4.56 6.69 -3.77
CA SER A 238 4.48 5.96 -2.50
C SER A 238 3.04 5.64 -2.14
N LEU A 239 2.83 4.51 -1.44
CA LEU A 239 1.53 4.13 -0.89
C LEU A 239 1.63 4.07 0.64
N GLN A 240 1.08 5.07 1.28
CA GLN A 240 0.97 5.16 2.73
C GLN A 240 -0.50 5.31 3.09
N THR A 241 -0.94 4.58 4.12
CA THR A 241 -2.34 4.56 4.53
C THR A 241 -2.47 4.67 6.05
N HIS A 242 -3.60 5.16 6.50
CA HIS A 242 -3.97 5.14 7.91
C HIS A 242 -5.46 4.88 8.07
N GLY A 243 -5.84 4.19 9.14
CA GLY A 243 -7.24 3.81 9.33
C GLY A 243 -7.53 3.08 10.61
N ALA A 244 -8.76 2.62 10.73
CA ALA A 244 -9.25 1.88 11.88
C ALA A 244 -9.44 0.40 11.54
N MET A 245 -9.08 -0.46 12.49
CA MET A 245 -9.18 -1.92 12.38
C MET A 245 -10.00 -2.48 13.53
N LEU A 246 -10.93 -3.37 13.22
CA LEU A 246 -11.63 -4.22 14.15
C LEU A 246 -11.12 -5.64 13.97
N THR A 247 -10.61 -6.27 15.03
CA THR A 247 -9.98 -7.59 14.96
C THR A 247 -10.52 -8.50 16.03
N LEU A 248 -10.87 -9.73 15.66
CA LEU A 248 -11.21 -10.81 16.58
C LEU A 248 -10.01 -11.74 16.71
N ARG A 249 -9.58 -11.99 17.96
CA ARG A 249 -8.54 -12.98 18.31
C ARG A 249 -9.16 -14.16 19.04
N TYR A 250 -8.77 -15.38 18.63
CA TYR A 250 -9.15 -16.63 19.28
C TYR A 250 -7.90 -17.33 19.82
N ALA A 251 -7.79 -17.48 21.13
CA ALA A 251 -6.69 -18.16 21.81
C ALA A 251 -6.97 -19.66 21.94
N PHE A 252 -5.95 -20.46 21.59
CA PHE A 252 -6.00 -21.91 21.79
C PHE A 252 -5.50 -22.22 23.21
N ARG A 253 -6.34 -22.89 23.98
CA ARG A 253 -6.02 -23.38 25.34
C ARG A 253 -6.05 -24.89 25.37
#